data_d9fb51a972b0be07027dc8f16631ace2
#
_entry.id   d9fb51a972b0be07027dc8f16631ace2
#
_cell.length_a   1.000
_cell.length_b   1.000
_cell.length_c   1.000
_cell.angle_alpha   90.00
_cell.angle_beta   90.00
_cell.angle_gamma   90.00
#
_symmetry.space_group_name_H-M   'P 1'
#
loop_
_entity.id
_entity.type
_entity.pdbx_description
1 polymer ?
#
loop_
_entity_poly.entity_id
_entity_poly.type
_entity_poly.pdbx_seq_one_letter_code
_entity_poly.pdbx_strand_id
1 'polypeptide(L)'
;MITTRRHFLSTGARAAAAVAVAPTFASILQSCTSDAPVGPTGNWVELAGSLQGSLVMRDDIDFAQLNTQYALAYLSVIPQAIALCESEADVVACVKWARRNNVPIVARSGGHSYAAYSRTTGLLIDLSQMNSIDYDPATMLATLEGGAHNREVYRIGRAASVSMTHGRCKAVGAAGVILGGGIGFNMRNKGLSCDSLVSTRIVLANGEVITASATENPEVFWAVRGSGGGNFGIHTQFVVKMFPVTNVTWFKIQWTSELERIFDVFQDIAFAAPPEFGVKFMLSASNENGPNKLYVDILGQLVGDEAALRALLKPVYDVAAPYYETMKTLPYWDAQEQLSENDDPEYVHERTRIAFDKISPAGRDTIFKYMREWPGTSLDVMWKYFLMGGRIKDVPNDATAFPFRNAAMISSIDLEWKPQDQTVLSENLAWLDAFHDAMQPYTSRNCFINFVDRRQTNHLEAYYGPHLERLRAVKRQLDPDNVFNNPKSIPV
;
A
#
# COMPACT_ATOMS: atom_id res chain seq x y z
N MET A 1 9.04 23.34 -29.55
CA MET A 1 8.29 24.20 -28.63
C MET A 1 6.89 23.60 -28.48
N ILE A 2 6.72 22.70 -27.57
CA ILE A 2 5.41 22.20 -27.14
C ILE A 2 5.45 22.16 -25.62
N THR A 3 4.74 23.06 -25.03
CA THR A 3 4.60 23.29 -23.60
C THR A 3 3.60 22.29 -23.04
N THR A 4 4.07 21.37 -22.21
CA THR A 4 3.22 20.59 -21.32
C THR A 4 2.69 21.49 -20.20
N ARG A 5 1.40 21.78 -20.26
CA ARG A 5 0.66 22.47 -19.20
C ARG A 5 0.10 21.45 -18.24
N ARG A 6 0.64 21.39 -17.05
CA ARG A 6 -0.13 21.03 -15.84
C ARG A 6 0.35 21.90 -14.69
N HIS A 7 -0.17 23.10 -14.66
CA HIS A 7 -0.33 23.89 -13.45
C HIS A 7 -1.67 24.61 -13.61
N PHE A 8 -2.64 24.29 -12.80
CA PHE A 8 -3.73 25.21 -12.52
C PHE A 8 -4.01 25.23 -11.04
N LEU A 9 -3.70 26.39 -10.49
CA LEU A 9 -3.99 26.83 -9.15
C LEU A 9 -5.50 27.09 -8.99
N SER A 10 -5.96 26.77 -7.81
CA SER A 10 -7.24 27.17 -7.23
C SER A 10 -7.45 28.69 -7.29
N THR A 11 -8.65 29.11 -7.67
CA THR A 11 -9.41 30.15 -6.97
C THR A 11 -10.81 30.29 -7.57
N GLY A 12 -11.77 30.13 -6.72
CA GLY A 12 -13.14 30.50 -6.61
C GLY A 12 -13.90 31.23 -7.74
N ALA A 13 -15.10 30.75 -8.02
CA ALA A 13 -16.32 31.55 -7.95
C ALA A 13 -17.56 30.69 -8.31
N ARG A 14 -18.59 30.81 -7.50
CA ARG A 14 -19.92 30.23 -7.68
C ARG A 14 -20.59 30.81 -8.92
N ALA A 15 -21.19 29.97 -9.75
CA ALA A 15 -22.36 30.36 -10.52
C ALA A 15 -23.24 29.11 -10.76
N ALA A 16 -24.43 29.16 -10.24
CA ALA A 16 -25.48 28.19 -10.46
C ALA A 16 -26.01 28.32 -11.90
N ALA A 17 -26.10 27.16 -12.60
CA ALA A 17 -26.98 27.04 -13.76
C ALA A 17 -27.64 25.65 -13.69
N ALA A 18 -28.90 25.66 -13.27
CA ALA A 18 -29.79 24.54 -13.42
C ALA A 18 -30.15 24.36 -14.89
N VAL A 19 -29.85 23.18 -15.47
CA VAL A 19 -30.53 22.70 -16.68
C VAL A 19 -31.07 21.31 -16.39
N ALA A 20 -32.40 21.26 -16.30
CA ALA A 20 -33.17 20.03 -16.20
C ALA A 20 -33.13 19.30 -17.54
N VAL A 21 -32.64 18.06 -17.53
CA VAL A 21 -32.96 17.03 -18.50
C VAL A 21 -33.15 15.71 -17.74
N ALA A 22 -34.40 15.43 -17.39
CA ALA A 22 -34.88 14.07 -17.29
C ALA A 22 -35.50 13.72 -18.63
N PRO A 23 -35.29 12.50 -19.19
CA PRO A 23 -36.19 11.42 -18.83
C PRO A 23 -35.61 10.00 -18.88
N THR A 24 -36.37 9.07 -18.29
CA THR A 24 -36.41 7.62 -18.55
C THR A 24 -35.26 6.77 -17.99
N PHE A 25 -35.22 6.66 -16.66
CA PHE A 25 -34.75 5.46 -15.97
C PHE A 25 -35.83 4.89 -15.03
N ALA A 26 -37.03 4.69 -15.56
CA ALA A 26 -38.19 4.20 -14.81
C ALA A 26 -38.68 2.81 -15.24
N SER A 27 -37.78 1.90 -15.66
CA SER A 27 -38.21 0.55 -16.05
C SER A 27 -37.24 -0.61 -15.81
N ILE A 28 -36.24 -0.45 -14.91
CA ILE A 28 -35.40 -1.58 -14.44
C ILE A 28 -35.44 -1.75 -12.90
N LEU A 29 -36.41 -1.17 -12.23
CA LEU A 29 -36.61 -1.32 -10.78
C LEU A 29 -37.80 -2.20 -10.42
N GLN A 30 -38.12 -3.21 -11.22
CA GLN A 30 -39.16 -4.18 -10.88
C GLN A 30 -38.72 -5.60 -11.19
N SER A 31 -37.84 -6.17 -10.36
CA SER A 31 -37.82 -7.57 -9.97
C SER A 31 -36.52 -7.91 -9.24
N CYS A 32 -36.37 -7.53 -8.02
CA CYS A 32 -35.50 -8.16 -7.01
C CYS A 32 -36.00 -7.75 -5.64
N THR A 33 -37.19 -8.19 -5.25
CA THR A 33 -37.50 -8.40 -3.84
C THR A 33 -36.88 -9.75 -3.45
N SER A 34 -35.55 -9.81 -3.38
CA SER A 34 -34.86 -10.80 -2.58
C SER A 34 -34.75 -10.17 -1.20
N ASP A 35 -35.32 -10.82 -0.19
CA ASP A 35 -35.03 -10.57 1.22
C ASP A 35 -33.52 -10.51 1.39
N ALA A 36 -32.95 -9.32 1.37
CA ALA A 36 -31.59 -9.13 1.85
C ALA A 36 -31.63 -9.55 3.31
N PRO A 37 -30.74 -10.43 3.78
CA PRO A 37 -30.73 -10.83 5.17
C PRO A 37 -30.70 -9.54 5.99
N VAL A 38 -31.71 -9.39 6.87
CA VAL A 38 -31.76 -8.30 7.85
C VAL A 38 -30.45 -8.37 8.59
N GLY A 39 -29.55 -7.42 8.34
CA GLY A 39 -28.25 -7.38 9.00
C GLY A 39 -28.46 -7.32 10.52
N PRO A 40 -27.50 -7.75 11.31
CA PRO A 40 -27.63 -7.79 12.76
C PRO A 40 -28.14 -6.45 13.29
N THR A 41 -29.27 -6.47 13.98
CA THR A 41 -29.96 -5.29 14.53
C THR A 41 -29.28 -4.87 15.83
N GLY A 42 -28.03 -4.37 15.75
CA GLY A 42 -27.35 -3.79 16.91
C GLY A 42 -28.02 -2.50 17.37
N ASN A 43 -27.99 -2.23 18.66
CA ASN A 43 -28.41 -0.95 19.22
C ASN A 43 -27.32 0.12 18.95
N TRP A 44 -27.37 0.75 17.78
CA TRP A 44 -26.41 1.79 17.36
C TRP A 44 -26.40 3.02 18.29
N VAL A 45 -27.54 3.33 18.93
CA VAL A 45 -27.64 4.43 19.90
C VAL A 45 -26.78 4.13 21.14
N GLU A 46 -26.76 2.85 21.60
CA GLU A 46 -25.89 2.43 22.69
C GLU A 46 -24.42 2.63 22.32
N LEU A 47 -24.03 2.20 21.12
CA LEU A 47 -22.66 2.40 20.65
C LEU A 47 -22.30 3.87 20.59
N ALA A 48 -23.12 4.69 19.92
CA ALA A 48 -22.91 6.14 19.82
C ALA A 48 -22.72 6.80 21.17
N GLY A 49 -23.53 6.42 22.17
CA GLY A 49 -23.43 6.95 23.54
C GLY A 49 -22.23 6.47 24.34
N SER A 50 -21.48 5.47 23.85
CA SER A 50 -20.29 4.93 24.50
C SER A 50 -18.97 5.46 23.94
N LEU A 51 -19.00 6.21 22.83
CA LEU A 51 -17.82 6.74 22.17
C LEU A 51 -17.51 8.18 22.66
N GLN A 52 -16.21 8.48 22.77
CA GLN A 52 -15.72 9.87 22.86
C GLN A 52 -15.79 10.53 21.49
N GLY A 53 -15.43 9.80 20.45
CA GLY A 53 -15.59 10.17 19.06
C GLY A 53 -17.04 10.15 18.59
N SER A 54 -17.28 9.85 17.33
CA SER A 54 -18.62 9.86 16.74
C SER A 54 -18.96 8.59 15.97
N LEU A 55 -20.26 8.32 15.86
CA LEU A 55 -20.80 7.24 15.02
C LEU A 55 -21.56 7.85 13.86
N VAL A 56 -21.14 7.61 12.63
CA VAL A 56 -21.73 8.13 11.39
C VAL A 56 -22.53 7.03 10.73
N MET A 57 -23.83 7.24 10.57
CA MET A 57 -24.77 6.32 9.95
C MET A 57 -24.88 6.59 8.45
N ARG A 58 -25.48 5.63 7.70
CA ARG A 58 -25.61 5.76 6.23
C ARG A 58 -26.38 7.01 5.76
N ASP A 59 -27.32 7.50 6.59
CA ASP A 59 -28.15 8.65 6.27
C ASP A 59 -27.51 9.98 6.67
N ASP A 60 -26.34 9.96 7.31
CA ASP A 60 -25.62 11.17 7.69
C ASP A 60 -24.92 11.80 6.48
N ILE A 61 -24.89 13.13 6.46
CA ILE A 61 -24.37 13.91 5.33
C ILE A 61 -22.89 13.61 5.02
N ASP A 62 -22.09 13.29 6.04
CA ASP A 62 -20.65 13.05 5.90
C ASP A 62 -20.34 11.59 5.51
N PHE A 63 -21.34 10.69 5.53
CA PHE A 63 -21.11 9.27 5.31
C PHE A 63 -20.45 8.97 3.96
N ALA A 64 -20.91 9.59 2.89
CA ALA A 64 -20.40 9.34 1.53
C ALA A 64 -18.91 9.69 1.42
N GLN A 65 -18.49 10.82 2.01
CA GLN A 65 -17.10 11.25 2.05
C GLN A 65 -16.25 10.30 2.89
N LEU A 66 -16.70 9.97 4.09
CA LEU A 66 -16.00 9.08 5.00
C LEU A 66 -15.94 7.63 4.49
N ASN A 67 -16.91 7.22 3.68
CA ASN A 67 -16.91 5.89 3.04
C ASN A 67 -15.96 5.80 1.85
N THR A 68 -15.37 6.89 1.35
CA THR A 68 -14.42 6.87 0.25
C THR A 68 -13.07 6.30 0.73
N GLN A 69 -12.41 5.55 -0.15
CA GLN A 69 -11.07 5.01 0.06
C GLN A 69 -10.32 4.92 -1.28
N TYR A 70 -9.04 4.53 -1.24
CA TYR A 70 -8.17 4.52 -2.42
C TYR A 70 -8.70 3.64 -3.56
N ALA A 71 -9.01 2.37 -3.32
CA ALA A 71 -9.41 1.43 -4.38
C ALA A 71 -10.89 1.57 -4.75
N LEU A 72 -11.20 2.38 -5.75
CA LEU A 72 -12.57 2.67 -6.22
C LEU A 72 -13.33 1.46 -6.77
N ALA A 73 -12.62 0.46 -7.26
CA ALA A 73 -13.22 -0.78 -7.78
C ALA A 73 -14.12 -1.51 -6.77
N TYR A 74 -14.04 -1.18 -5.48
CA TYR A 74 -14.73 -1.88 -4.40
C TYR A 74 -15.68 -0.98 -3.59
N LEU A 75 -16.13 0.12 -4.13
CA LEU A 75 -17.07 1.04 -3.45
C LEU A 75 -18.42 0.41 -3.11
N SER A 76 -18.79 -0.70 -3.74
CA SER A 76 -20.03 -1.45 -3.44
C SER A 76 -20.03 -2.12 -2.06
N VAL A 77 -18.88 -2.27 -1.40
CA VAL A 77 -18.81 -2.72 0.00
C VAL A 77 -19.09 -1.53 0.91
N ILE A 78 -20.31 -1.44 1.45
CA ILE A 78 -20.79 -0.28 2.21
C ILE A 78 -21.03 -0.68 3.66
N PRO A 79 -20.39 -0.04 4.68
CA PRO A 79 -20.61 -0.33 6.10
C PRO A 79 -22.01 0.10 6.53
N GLN A 80 -22.52 -0.48 7.62
CA GLN A 80 -23.76 -0.02 8.27
C GLN A 80 -23.53 1.30 9.00
N ALA A 81 -22.35 1.43 9.64
CA ALA A 81 -21.93 2.64 10.31
C ALA A 81 -20.39 2.76 10.28
N ILE A 82 -19.90 3.97 10.49
CA ILE A 82 -18.50 4.32 10.66
C ILE A 82 -18.30 4.91 12.04
N ALA A 83 -17.51 4.25 12.90
CA ALA A 83 -17.10 4.81 14.18
C ALA A 83 -15.79 5.59 13.99
N LEU A 84 -15.83 6.90 14.10
CA LEU A 84 -14.66 7.77 14.13
C LEU A 84 -14.10 7.77 15.55
N CYS A 85 -13.10 6.91 15.79
CA CYS A 85 -12.50 6.73 17.11
C CYS A 85 -11.49 7.84 17.41
N GLU A 86 -11.62 8.48 18.56
CA GLU A 86 -10.67 9.47 19.09
C GLU A 86 -9.73 8.88 20.15
N SER A 87 -10.03 7.67 20.64
CA SER A 87 -9.25 7.02 21.68
C SER A 87 -9.23 5.49 21.57
N GLU A 88 -8.25 4.88 22.25
CA GLU A 88 -8.20 3.41 22.42
C GLU A 88 -9.47 2.87 23.12
N ALA A 89 -10.06 3.66 24.03
CA ALA A 89 -11.30 3.31 24.69
C ALA A 89 -12.47 3.17 23.71
N ASP A 90 -12.54 4.04 22.69
CA ASP A 90 -13.54 3.93 21.63
C ASP A 90 -13.37 2.65 20.82
N VAL A 91 -12.12 2.30 20.48
CA VAL A 91 -11.83 1.05 19.78
C VAL A 91 -12.28 -0.17 20.60
N VAL A 92 -11.98 -0.17 21.90
CA VAL A 92 -12.44 -1.22 22.84
C VAL A 92 -13.96 -1.28 22.90
N ALA A 93 -14.64 -0.14 22.98
CA ALA A 93 -16.11 -0.07 22.99
C ALA A 93 -16.71 -0.65 21.72
N CYS A 94 -16.16 -0.28 20.53
CA CYS A 94 -16.56 -0.81 19.23
C CYS A 94 -16.41 -2.33 19.14
N VAL A 95 -15.25 -2.88 19.53
CA VAL A 95 -14.99 -4.32 19.47
C VAL A 95 -15.96 -5.08 20.39
N LYS A 96 -16.12 -4.64 21.65
CA LYS A 96 -17.02 -5.28 22.62
C LYS A 96 -18.48 -5.20 22.18
N TRP A 97 -18.92 -4.05 21.68
CA TRP A 97 -20.27 -3.86 21.18
C TRP A 97 -20.54 -4.76 19.97
N ALA A 98 -19.64 -4.77 18.98
CA ALA A 98 -19.77 -5.55 17.77
C ALA A 98 -19.87 -7.06 18.06
N ARG A 99 -19.05 -7.56 18.99
CA ARG A 99 -19.14 -8.98 19.43
C ARG A 99 -20.48 -9.30 20.05
N ARG A 100 -20.98 -8.46 20.98
CA ARG A 100 -22.29 -8.69 21.61
C ARG A 100 -23.43 -8.71 20.62
N ASN A 101 -23.33 -7.92 19.56
CA ASN A 101 -24.36 -7.74 18.54
C ASN A 101 -24.13 -8.59 17.28
N ASN A 102 -23.07 -9.40 17.23
CA ASN A 102 -22.67 -10.22 16.08
C ASN A 102 -22.53 -9.36 14.78
N VAL A 103 -21.95 -8.16 14.89
CA VAL A 103 -21.70 -7.25 13.78
C VAL A 103 -20.27 -7.44 13.28
N PRO A 104 -20.04 -7.70 11.97
CA PRO A 104 -18.69 -7.75 11.40
C PRO A 104 -17.98 -6.41 11.58
N ILE A 105 -16.68 -6.45 11.89
CA ILE A 105 -15.86 -5.26 12.07
C ILE A 105 -14.62 -5.28 11.18
N VAL A 106 -14.18 -4.09 10.78
CA VAL A 106 -12.86 -3.87 10.15
C VAL A 106 -12.31 -2.55 10.67
N ALA A 107 -11.02 -2.52 11.00
CA ALA A 107 -10.34 -1.27 11.31
C ALA A 107 -9.79 -0.61 10.04
N ARG A 108 -9.81 0.72 10.00
CA ARG A 108 -9.24 1.54 8.94
C ARG A 108 -8.26 2.56 9.53
N SER A 109 -6.99 2.51 9.09
CA SER A 109 -6.02 3.58 9.25
C SER A 109 -6.12 4.55 8.05
N GLY A 110 -5.29 4.39 7.01
CA GLY A 110 -5.33 5.25 5.82
C GLY A 110 -6.28 4.81 4.69
N GLY A 111 -6.94 3.66 4.78
CA GLY A 111 -7.88 3.21 3.74
C GLY A 111 -7.26 2.89 2.36
N HIS A 112 -5.95 2.63 2.30
CA HIS A 112 -5.17 2.50 1.06
C HIS A 112 -4.99 1.03 0.60
N SER A 113 -5.81 0.10 1.06
CA SER A 113 -5.74 -1.30 0.64
C SER A 113 -6.20 -1.49 -0.80
N TYR A 114 -5.33 -1.99 -1.68
CA TYR A 114 -5.66 -2.32 -3.07
C TYR A 114 -6.80 -3.34 -3.22
N ALA A 115 -6.97 -4.21 -2.23
CA ALA A 115 -8.08 -5.17 -2.18
C ALA A 115 -9.29 -4.67 -1.37
N ALA A 116 -9.25 -3.43 -0.90
CA ALA A 116 -10.29 -2.82 -0.06
C ALA A 116 -10.61 -3.63 1.23
N TYR A 117 -9.60 -4.25 1.85
CA TYR A 117 -9.79 -4.96 3.12
C TYR A 117 -9.84 -4.03 4.35
N SER A 118 -9.82 -2.73 4.14
CA SER A 118 -10.21 -1.69 5.09
C SER A 118 -11.70 -1.31 4.97
N ARG A 119 -12.54 -2.17 4.40
CA ARG A 119 -14.00 -2.02 4.27
C ARG A 119 -14.74 -3.24 4.81
N THR A 120 -15.96 -3.02 5.24
CA THR A 120 -16.85 -4.06 5.78
C THR A 120 -18.30 -3.75 5.41
N THR A 121 -19.17 -4.73 5.51
CA THR A 121 -20.62 -4.52 5.48
C THR A 121 -21.22 -4.28 6.87
N GLY A 122 -20.40 -4.35 7.94
CA GLY A 122 -20.79 -4.13 9.33
C GLY A 122 -20.37 -2.76 9.87
N LEU A 123 -19.59 -2.74 10.95
CA LEU A 123 -19.05 -1.52 11.58
C LEU A 123 -17.62 -1.28 11.10
N LEU A 124 -17.39 -0.13 10.44
CA LEU A 124 -16.07 0.36 10.13
C LEU A 124 -15.52 1.15 11.32
N ILE A 125 -14.42 0.67 11.92
CA ILE A 125 -13.72 1.34 13.03
C ILE A 125 -12.62 2.19 12.40
N ASP A 126 -12.85 3.47 12.29
CA ASP A 126 -11.97 4.43 11.65
C ASP A 126 -11.07 5.10 12.68
N LEU A 127 -9.76 4.98 12.49
CA LEU A 127 -8.75 5.49 13.40
C LEU A 127 -8.21 6.87 12.97
N SER A 128 -8.75 7.49 11.93
CA SER A 128 -8.20 8.71 11.33
C SER A 128 -8.11 9.90 12.29
N GLN A 129 -8.89 9.91 13.36
CA GLN A 129 -8.80 10.92 14.41
C GLN A 129 -7.65 10.65 15.41
N MET A 130 -7.17 9.40 15.49
CA MET A 130 -6.04 8.96 16.30
C MET A 130 -4.76 9.03 15.46
N ASN A 131 -4.30 10.22 15.11
CA ASN A 131 -3.25 10.42 14.10
C ASN A 131 -2.02 11.19 14.61
N SER A 132 -1.91 11.39 15.92
CA SER A 132 -0.78 12.09 16.47
C SER A 132 0.52 11.27 16.41
N ILE A 133 1.64 11.97 16.32
CA ILE A 133 2.98 11.40 16.42
C ILE A 133 3.76 12.25 17.44
N ASP A 134 4.24 11.59 18.47
CA ASP A 134 5.16 12.16 19.45
C ASP A 134 6.57 11.60 19.23
N TYR A 135 7.57 12.48 19.14
CA TYR A 135 8.96 12.10 18.90
C TYR A 135 9.86 12.57 20.03
N ASP A 136 10.57 11.62 20.66
CA ASP A 136 11.58 11.90 21.67
C ASP A 136 12.99 11.87 21.04
N PRO A 137 13.66 13.04 20.93
CA PRO A 137 15.01 13.11 20.36
C PRO A 137 16.10 12.45 21.23
N ALA A 138 15.85 12.30 22.54
CA ALA A 138 16.83 11.68 23.44
C ALA A 138 16.93 10.17 23.20
N THR A 139 15.82 9.51 22.90
CA THR A 139 15.75 8.07 22.62
C THR A 139 15.70 7.77 21.13
N MET A 140 15.41 8.77 20.30
CA MET A 140 15.09 8.63 18.88
C MET A 140 13.87 7.70 18.63
N LEU A 141 12.94 7.64 19.57
CA LEU A 141 11.69 6.91 19.43
C LEU A 141 10.59 7.85 19.00
N ALA A 142 9.73 7.37 18.09
CA ALA A 142 8.49 8.02 17.77
C ALA A 142 7.32 7.12 18.16
N THR A 143 6.34 7.68 18.85
CA THR A 143 5.07 7.04 19.19
C THR A 143 4.02 7.53 18.21
N LEU A 144 3.53 6.63 17.37
CA LEU A 144 2.51 6.89 16.36
C LEU A 144 1.17 6.31 16.83
N GLU A 145 0.11 7.07 16.74
CA GLU A 145 -1.24 6.53 16.89
C GLU A 145 -1.67 5.72 15.64
N GLY A 146 -2.61 4.79 15.82
CA GLY A 146 -3.01 3.81 14.82
C GLY A 146 -3.55 4.37 13.49
N GLY A 147 -4.07 5.60 13.52
CA GLY A 147 -4.56 6.33 12.36
C GLY A 147 -3.54 7.26 11.70
N ALA A 148 -2.31 7.35 12.22
CA ALA A 148 -1.27 8.19 11.61
C ALA A 148 -0.97 7.74 10.16
N HIS A 149 -0.82 8.72 9.25
CA HIS A 149 -0.47 8.50 7.85
C HIS A 149 0.99 8.88 7.57
N ASN A 150 1.47 8.54 6.40
CA ASN A 150 2.81 8.96 5.97
C ASN A 150 2.99 10.50 6.01
N ARG A 151 1.95 11.30 5.75
CA ARG A 151 2.04 12.78 5.82
C ARG A 151 2.41 13.28 7.22
N GLU A 152 1.91 12.64 8.31
CA GLU A 152 2.30 12.96 9.67
C GLU A 152 3.74 12.55 9.94
N VAL A 153 4.18 11.38 9.43
CA VAL A 153 5.58 10.94 9.47
C VAL A 153 6.49 11.94 8.75
N TYR A 154 6.10 12.43 7.56
CA TYR A 154 6.84 13.45 6.80
C TYR A 154 6.96 14.75 7.59
N ARG A 155 5.87 15.21 8.22
CA ARG A 155 5.83 16.44 8.99
C ARG A 155 6.79 16.38 10.19
N ILE A 156 6.73 15.33 10.99
CA ILE A 156 7.59 15.17 12.19
C ILE A 156 9.02 14.90 11.77
N GLY A 157 9.25 14.03 10.79
CA GLY A 157 10.57 13.70 10.30
C GLY A 157 11.31 14.90 9.72
N ARG A 158 10.62 15.77 8.97
CA ARG A 158 11.16 17.03 8.44
C ARG A 158 11.57 17.96 9.58
N ALA A 159 10.72 18.13 10.57
CA ALA A 159 10.99 19.02 11.71
C ALA A 159 12.20 18.56 12.55
N ALA A 160 12.40 17.25 12.69
CA ALA A 160 13.44 16.65 13.52
C ALA A 160 14.67 16.15 12.75
N SER A 161 14.67 16.23 11.41
CA SER A 161 15.72 15.67 10.54
C SER A 161 15.94 14.16 10.75
N VAL A 162 14.85 13.43 10.97
CA VAL A 162 14.85 11.98 11.17
C VAL A 162 13.85 11.31 10.24
N SER A 163 13.92 9.98 10.08
CA SER A 163 12.99 9.19 9.30
C SER A 163 12.86 7.78 9.85
N MET A 164 11.85 7.08 9.40
CA MET A 164 11.74 5.61 9.38
C MET A 164 11.62 5.16 7.92
N THR A 165 11.64 3.86 7.64
CA THR A 165 11.26 3.37 6.31
C THR A 165 9.77 3.60 6.11
N HIS A 166 9.40 4.32 5.05
CA HIS A 166 8.03 4.76 4.77
C HIS A 166 7.70 4.67 3.28
N GLY A 167 6.41 4.61 2.96
CA GLY A 167 5.91 4.66 1.60
C GLY A 167 5.95 6.07 0.98
N ARG A 168 5.59 6.15 -0.31
CA ARG A 168 5.62 7.38 -1.12
C ARG A 168 4.32 8.17 -1.07
N CYS A 169 3.18 7.49 -0.93
CA CYS A 169 1.86 8.12 -0.87
C CYS A 169 1.61 8.65 0.54
N LYS A 170 1.27 9.92 0.64
CA LYS A 170 1.09 10.62 1.92
C LYS A 170 -0.17 10.18 2.67
N ALA A 171 -1.22 9.75 1.95
CA ALA A 171 -2.46 9.26 2.54
C ALA A 171 -2.39 7.82 3.06
N VAL A 172 -1.33 7.08 2.75
CA VAL A 172 -1.17 5.70 3.25
C VAL A 172 -0.99 5.71 4.77
N GLY A 173 -1.80 4.90 5.46
CA GLY A 173 -1.69 4.70 6.90
C GLY A 173 -0.41 3.98 7.31
N ALA A 174 0.36 4.58 8.22
CA ALA A 174 1.61 4.01 8.72
C ALA A 174 1.42 2.62 9.34
N ALA A 175 0.27 2.38 10.01
CA ALA A 175 -0.08 1.09 10.59
C ALA A 175 -0.07 -0.04 9.56
N GLY A 176 -0.77 0.13 8.43
CA GLY A 176 -0.81 -0.88 7.36
C GLY A 176 0.57 -1.13 6.77
N VAL A 177 1.38 -0.09 6.59
CA VAL A 177 2.75 -0.19 6.10
C VAL A 177 3.59 -1.04 7.03
N ILE A 178 3.64 -0.71 8.32
CA ILE A 178 4.44 -1.41 9.34
C ILE A 178 4.04 -2.87 9.45
N LEU A 179 2.74 -3.14 9.57
CA LEU A 179 2.21 -4.48 9.80
C LEU A 179 2.49 -5.47 8.65
N GLY A 180 2.58 -4.98 7.41
CA GLY A 180 2.89 -5.83 6.24
C GLY A 180 4.37 -5.86 5.84
N GLY A 181 5.27 -5.34 6.68
CA GLY A 181 6.68 -5.22 6.39
C GLY A 181 7.08 -3.79 6.07
N GLY A 182 6.49 -3.18 5.06
CA GLY A 182 6.68 -1.78 4.67
C GLY A 182 7.95 -1.51 3.89
N ILE A 183 7.78 -1.06 2.65
CA ILE A 183 8.86 -0.72 1.73
C ILE A 183 8.97 0.78 1.51
N GLY A 184 10.16 1.22 1.11
CA GLY A 184 10.47 2.61 0.77
C GLY A 184 11.84 2.71 0.12
N PHE A 185 12.21 3.87 -0.43
CA PHE A 185 13.49 4.04 -1.12
C PHE A 185 14.73 3.90 -0.22
N ASN A 186 14.55 3.96 1.10
CA ASN A 186 15.62 3.77 2.07
C ASN A 186 15.68 2.35 2.67
N MET A 187 14.79 1.44 2.26
CA MET A 187 14.71 0.09 2.85
C MET A 187 15.99 -0.73 2.71
N ARG A 188 16.72 -0.56 1.60
CA ARG A 188 18.00 -1.26 1.38
C ARG A 188 19.09 -0.81 2.35
N ASN A 189 19.04 0.46 2.78
CA ASN A 189 20.00 1.04 3.73
C ASN A 189 19.53 0.92 5.18
N LYS A 190 18.22 0.87 5.45
CA LYS A 190 17.66 1.01 6.80
C LYS A 190 16.82 -0.18 7.27
N GLY A 191 16.52 -1.16 6.40
CA GLY A 191 15.57 -2.24 6.65
C GLY A 191 14.14 -1.87 6.28
N LEU A 192 13.22 -2.81 6.47
CA LEU A 192 11.79 -2.61 6.29
C LEU A 192 11.20 -1.75 7.41
N SER A 193 9.99 -1.20 7.20
CA SER A 193 9.31 -0.41 8.26
C SER A 193 9.09 -1.22 9.55
N CYS A 194 8.74 -2.50 9.43
CA CYS A 194 8.54 -3.39 10.58
C CYS A 194 9.83 -3.68 11.38
N ASP A 195 11.01 -3.45 10.80
CA ASP A 195 12.29 -3.62 11.49
C ASP A 195 12.57 -2.46 12.45
N SER A 196 11.93 -1.32 12.24
CA SER A 196 11.97 -0.16 13.13
C SER A 196 11.02 -0.28 14.32
N LEU A 197 10.08 -1.23 14.31
CA LEU A 197 9.08 -1.39 15.37
C LEU A 197 9.73 -1.85 16.68
N VAL A 198 9.45 -1.14 17.77
CA VAL A 198 9.91 -1.43 19.14
C VAL A 198 8.79 -2.05 19.95
N SER A 199 7.57 -1.51 19.85
CA SER A 199 6.37 -2.05 20.50
C SER A 199 5.10 -1.57 19.82
N THR A 200 3.98 -2.25 20.08
CA THR A 200 2.66 -1.82 19.64
C THR A 200 1.61 -2.18 20.69
N ARG A 201 0.56 -1.34 20.80
CA ARG A 201 -0.64 -1.63 21.60
C ARG A 201 -1.73 -2.18 20.70
N ILE A 202 -2.42 -3.21 21.17
CA ILE A 202 -3.38 -3.98 20.35
C ILE A 202 -4.65 -4.22 21.15
N VAL A 203 -5.79 -3.84 20.59
CA VAL A 203 -7.11 -4.23 21.10
C VAL A 203 -7.48 -5.59 20.50
N LEU A 204 -7.60 -6.61 21.34
CA LEU A 204 -7.90 -7.99 20.97
C LEU A 204 -9.40 -8.21 20.71
N ALA A 205 -9.74 -9.37 20.17
CA ALA A 205 -11.12 -9.76 19.88
C ALA A 205 -12.05 -9.76 21.10
N ASN A 206 -11.54 -10.00 22.31
CA ASN A 206 -12.31 -9.93 23.57
C ASN A 206 -12.39 -8.49 24.14
N GLY A 207 -11.75 -7.51 23.48
CA GLY A 207 -11.66 -6.12 23.94
C GLY A 207 -10.62 -5.90 25.04
N GLU A 208 -9.73 -6.85 25.30
CA GLU A 208 -8.53 -6.67 26.12
C GLU A 208 -7.50 -5.87 25.32
N VAL A 209 -6.69 -5.05 26.00
CA VAL A 209 -5.59 -4.32 25.40
C VAL A 209 -4.29 -4.93 25.89
N ILE A 210 -3.44 -5.30 24.95
CA ILE A 210 -2.10 -5.82 25.23
C ILE A 210 -1.03 -4.95 24.59
N THR A 211 0.17 -4.98 25.15
CA THR A 211 1.40 -4.51 24.52
C THR A 211 2.14 -5.69 23.92
N ALA A 212 2.65 -5.54 22.70
CA ALA A 212 3.55 -6.49 22.09
C ALA A 212 4.91 -5.83 21.83
N SER A 213 5.98 -6.45 22.36
CA SER A 213 7.37 -6.00 22.24
C SER A 213 8.31 -7.20 22.30
N ALA A 214 9.62 -6.98 22.19
CA ALA A 214 10.61 -8.05 22.32
C ALA A 214 10.59 -8.75 23.71
N THR A 215 10.09 -8.07 24.76
CA THR A 215 10.06 -8.56 26.12
C THR A 215 8.66 -8.81 26.67
N GLU A 216 7.61 -8.32 26.01
CA GLU A 216 6.23 -8.48 26.39
C GLU A 216 5.45 -9.02 25.19
N ASN A 217 4.77 -10.16 25.34
CA ASN A 217 4.07 -10.87 24.27
C ASN A 217 4.95 -11.08 23.01
N PRO A 218 6.17 -11.66 23.11
CA PRO A 218 7.14 -11.71 22.02
C PRO A 218 6.65 -12.47 20.78
N GLU A 219 5.80 -13.51 20.94
CA GLU A 219 5.22 -14.23 19.79
C GLU A 219 4.23 -13.36 19.01
N VAL A 220 3.45 -12.54 19.72
CA VAL A 220 2.57 -11.55 19.08
C VAL A 220 3.40 -10.50 18.37
N PHE A 221 4.47 -10.00 19.02
CA PHE A 221 5.40 -9.03 18.43
C PHE A 221 6.09 -9.58 17.18
N TRP A 222 6.44 -10.85 17.17
CA TRP A 222 6.94 -11.52 15.98
C TRP A 222 5.87 -11.53 14.87
N ALA A 223 4.64 -11.93 15.19
CA ALA A 223 3.56 -12.10 14.24
C ALA A 223 3.14 -10.80 13.55
N VAL A 224 3.11 -9.67 14.26
CA VAL A 224 2.66 -8.37 13.71
C VAL A 224 3.74 -7.65 12.88
N ARG A 225 4.93 -8.20 12.76
CA ARG A 225 6.01 -7.65 11.96
C ARG A 225 6.10 -8.32 10.59
N GLY A 226 5.15 -8.00 9.69
CA GLY A 226 5.17 -8.45 8.30
C GLY A 226 4.08 -9.41 7.88
N SER A 227 3.09 -9.71 8.74
CA SER A 227 1.95 -10.55 8.38
C SER A 227 0.74 -9.81 7.80
N GLY A 228 0.83 -8.48 7.69
CA GLY A 228 -0.29 -7.65 7.26
C GLY A 228 -1.25 -7.26 8.39
N GLY A 229 -2.05 -6.22 8.15
CA GLY A 229 -3.04 -5.76 9.10
C GLY A 229 -4.32 -6.62 9.11
N GLY A 230 -5.14 -6.47 10.18
CA GLY A 230 -6.46 -7.07 10.28
C GLY A 230 -6.48 -8.57 10.58
N ASN A 231 -5.40 -9.13 11.15
CA ASN A 231 -5.31 -10.55 11.49
C ASN A 231 -5.51 -10.85 12.99
N PHE A 232 -4.92 -10.04 13.88
CA PHE A 232 -4.78 -10.40 15.29
C PHE A 232 -5.47 -9.43 16.25
N GLY A 233 -5.84 -8.25 15.78
CA GLY A 233 -6.42 -7.19 16.59
C GLY A 233 -6.36 -5.84 15.87
N ILE A 234 -6.79 -4.79 16.59
CA ILE A 234 -6.73 -3.39 16.13
C ILE A 234 -5.59 -2.71 16.84
N HIS A 235 -4.61 -2.26 16.08
CA HIS A 235 -3.44 -1.56 16.62
C HIS A 235 -3.75 -0.09 16.84
N THR A 236 -3.66 0.35 18.09
CA THR A 236 -3.96 1.72 18.49
C THR A 236 -2.72 2.60 18.63
N GLN A 237 -1.54 1.97 18.79
CA GLN A 237 -0.27 2.68 18.95
C GLN A 237 0.91 1.85 18.42
N PHE A 238 1.90 2.53 17.86
CA PHE A 238 3.18 1.95 17.43
C PHE A 238 4.32 2.80 17.99
N VAL A 239 5.31 2.17 18.61
CA VAL A 239 6.58 2.83 18.96
C VAL A 239 7.63 2.36 17.99
N VAL A 240 8.24 3.29 17.26
CA VAL A 240 9.24 3.00 16.23
C VAL A 240 10.56 3.70 16.49
N LYS A 241 11.68 3.06 16.14
CA LYS A 241 13.00 3.68 16.17
C LYS A 241 13.21 4.48 14.89
N MET A 242 13.43 5.78 15.06
CA MET A 242 13.80 6.68 13.96
C MET A 242 15.32 6.64 13.72
N PHE A 243 15.74 7.06 12.53
CA PHE A 243 17.15 7.25 12.18
C PHE A 243 17.36 8.66 11.60
N PRO A 244 18.57 9.25 11.79
CA PRO A 244 18.89 10.56 11.22
C PRO A 244 18.96 10.48 9.70
N VAL A 245 18.56 11.55 9.04
CA VAL A 245 18.61 11.70 7.59
C VAL A 245 19.52 12.86 7.19
N THR A 246 20.14 12.73 6.02
CA THR A 246 21.02 13.71 5.39
C THR A 246 20.50 14.05 3.99
N ASN A 247 21.26 14.82 3.22
CA ASN A 247 20.95 15.05 1.83
C ASN A 247 20.99 13.73 1.03
N VAL A 248 20.12 13.64 0.04
CA VAL A 248 20.07 12.55 -0.93
C VAL A 248 19.93 13.12 -2.34
N THR A 249 20.46 12.43 -3.32
CA THR A 249 20.19 12.74 -4.73
C THR A 249 18.98 11.95 -5.18
N TRP A 250 17.85 12.63 -5.35
CA TRP A 250 16.68 12.03 -5.98
C TRP A 250 16.81 12.11 -7.49
N PHE A 251 16.15 11.17 -8.20
CA PHE A 251 16.16 11.14 -9.66
C PHE A 251 14.86 10.55 -10.23
N LYS A 252 14.54 11.02 -11.44
CA LYS A 252 13.59 10.40 -12.36
C LYS A 252 14.18 10.48 -13.75
N ILE A 253 14.34 9.33 -14.41
CA ILE A 253 15.00 9.24 -15.72
C ILE A 253 14.16 8.30 -16.59
N GLN A 254 13.94 8.70 -17.86
CA GLN A 254 13.09 7.98 -18.80
C GLN A 254 13.83 7.73 -20.11
N TRP A 255 13.61 6.53 -20.67
CA TRP A 255 14.07 6.13 -21.99
C TRP A 255 12.91 5.64 -22.84
N THR A 256 13.00 5.90 -24.17
CA THR A 256 12.03 5.51 -25.19
C THR A 256 12.65 4.67 -26.31
N SER A 257 13.93 4.35 -26.22
CA SER A 257 14.68 3.53 -27.17
C SER A 257 15.60 2.56 -26.45
N GLU A 258 16.04 1.49 -27.11
CA GLU A 258 16.95 0.46 -26.59
C GLU A 258 16.47 -0.18 -25.29
N LEU A 259 15.14 -0.29 -25.11
CA LEU A 259 14.52 -0.58 -23.83
C LEU A 259 14.92 -1.94 -23.25
N GLU A 260 15.05 -2.98 -24.07
CA GLU A 260 15.49 -4.31 -23.65
C GLU A 260 16.95 -4.28 -23.13
N ARG A 261 17.84 -3.55 -23.83
CA ARG A 261 19.23 -3.40 -23.39
C ARG A 261 19.32 -2.58 -22.11
N ILE A 262 18.52 -1.52 -22.00
CA ILE A 262 18.42 -0.70 -20.77
C ILE A 262 17.94 -1.57 -19.62
N PHE A 263 16.91 -2.40 -19.82
CA PHE A 263 16.40 -3.33 -18.82
C PHE A 263 17.52 -4.24 -18.28
N ASP A 264 18.29 -4.89 -19.17
CA ASP A 264 19.35 -5.81 -18.78
C ASP A 264 20.50 -5.09 -18.04
N VAL A 265 21.03 -4.01 -18.64
CA VAL A 265 22.14 -3.26 -18.07
C VAL A 265 21.74 -2.60 -16.74
N PHE A 266 20.50 -2.10 -16.64
CA PHE A 266 20.05 -1.50 -15.40
C PHE A 266 19.89 -2.54 -14.28
N GLN A 267 19.41 -3.75 -14.56
CA GLN A 267 19.42 -4.82 -13.55
C GLN A 267 20.84 -5.11 -13.04
N ASP A 268 21.82 -5.18 -13.92
CA ASP A 268 23.21 -5.43 -13.53
C ASP A 268 23.73 -4.37 -12.56
N ILE A 269 23.45 -3.09 -12.88
CA ILE A 269 23.81 -1.96 -12.02
C ILE A 269 23.05 -2.05 -10.68
N ALA A 270 21.72 -2.21 -10.72
CA ALA A 270 20.88 -2.15 -9.55
C ALA A 270 21.24 -3.23 -8.53
N PHE A 271 21.54 -4.44 -8.99
CA PHE A 271 21.91 -5.56 -8.12
C PHE A 271 23.32 -5.43 -7.55
N ALA A 272 24.23 -4.76 -8.26
CA ALA A 272 25.58 -4.47 -7.77
C ALA A 272 25.65 -3.18 -6.93
N ALA A 273 24.60 -2.35 -6.95
CA ALA A 273 24.58 -1.05 -6.30
C ALA A 273 24.69 -1.14 -4.78
N PRO A 274 25.29 -0.15 -4.13
CA PRO A 274 25.39 -0.09 -2.68
C PRO A 274 24.00 0.03 -2.03
N PRO A 275 23.84 -0.31 -0.74
CA PRO A 275 22.56 -0.21 -0.03
C PRO A 275 21.93 1.20 0.00
N GLU A 276 22.76 2.22 -0.18
CA GLU A 276 22.38 3.63 -0.29
C GLU A 276 21.54 3.96 -1.53
N PHE A 277 21.55 3.07 -2.54
CA PHE A 277 20.79 3.21 -3.77
C PHE A 277 19.43 2.54 -3.63
N GLY A 278 18.36 3.31 -3.57
CA GLY A 278 16.97 2.84 -3.55
C GLY A 278 16.26 3.23 -4.85
N VAL A 279 15.62 2.28 -5.51
CA VAL A 279 15.02 2.50 -6.83
C VAL A 279 13.75 1.69 -7.05
N LYS A 280 12.81 2.28 -7.79
CA LYS A 280 11.70 1.66 -8.51
C LYS A 280 12.02 1.72 -10.00
N PHE A 281 12.02 0.58 -10.67
CA PHE A 281 12.12 0.45 -12.11
C PHE A 281 10.73 0.19 -12.68
N MET A 282 10.40 0.81 -13.80
CA MET A 282 9.11 0.66 -14.47
C MET A 282 9.32 0.50 -15.98
N LEU A 283 8.71 -0.53 -16.56
CA LEU A 283 8.42 -0.61 -17.98
C LEU A 283 6.93 -0.33 -18.14
N SER A 284 6.60 0.76 -18.80
CA SER A 284 5.22 1.21 -19.00
C SER A 284 4.79 1.11 -20.46
N ALA A 285 3.50 0.93 -20.68
CA ALA A 285 2.87 1.05 -21.99
C ALA A 285 1.79 2.14 -21.92
N SER A 286 1.81 3.02 -22.92
CA SER A 286 0.88 4.13 -23.05
C SER A 286 0.20 4.12 -24.41
N ASN A 287 -1.07 4.54 -24.45
CA ASN A 287 -1.84 4.75 -25.67
C ASN A 287 -1.91 6.24 -26.08
N GLU A 288 -1.31 7.15 -25.32
CA GLU A 288 -1.45 8.60 -25.54
C GLU A 288 -0.89 9.06 -26.89
N ASN A 289 0.17 8.42 -27.42
CA ASN A 289 0.84 8.78 -28.68
C ASN A 289 0.89 7.63 -29.68
N GLY A 290 -0.09 6.74 -29.68
CA GLY A 290 -0.21 5.55 -30.51
C GLY A 290 -0.28 4.28 -29.66
N PRO A 291 -0.74 3.16 -30.23
CA PRO A 291 -1.00 1.97 -29.46
C PRO A 291 0.28 1.40 -28.81
N ASN A 292 0.20 1.12 -27.53
CA ASN A 292 1.20 0.41 -26.73
C ASN A 292 2.63 0.94 -26.87
N LYS A 293 2.82 2.26 -26.88
CA LYS A 293 4.17 2.83 -26.82
C LYS A 293 4.83 2.53 -25.49
N LEU A 294 5.91 1.75 -25.58
CA LEU A 294 6.71 1.39 -24.41
C LEU A 294 7.71 2.48 -24.05
N TYR A 295 7.93 2.64 -22.76
CA TYR A 295 9.01 3.43 -22.19
C TYR A 295 9.48 2.85 -20.88
N VAL A 296 10.73 3.10 -20.52
CA VAL A 296 11.32 2.70 -19.23
C VAL A 296 11.51 3.95 -18.39
N ASP A 297 11.03 3.90 -17.14
CA ASP A 297 11.35 4.88 -16.11
C ASP A 297 12.13 4.24 -14.98
N ILE A 298 13.09 4.98 -14.44
CA ILE A 298 13.64 4.73 -13.12
C ILE A 298 13.38 5.93 -12.21
N LEU A 299 12.99 5.64 -10.99
CA LEU A 299 12.68 6.64 -9.98
C LEU A 299 13.28 6.20 -8.64
N GLY A 300 14.00 7.11 -7.97
CA GLY A 300 14.61 6.71 -6.71
C GLY A 300 15.51 7.77 -6.09
N GLN A 301 16.37 7.29 -5.20
CA GLN A 301 17.35 8.13 -4.50
C GLN A 301 18.68 7.40 -4.32
N LEU A 302 19.73 8.19 -4.18
CA LEU A 302 21.04 7.76 -3.69
C LEU A 302 21.43 8.62 -2.48
N VAL A 303 21.85 8.00 -1.38
CA VAL A 303 22.55 8.72 -0.31
C VAL A 303 23.96 9.04 -0.80
N GLY A 304 24.12 10.19 -1.42
CA GLY A 304 25.31 10.63 -2.14
C GLY A 304 24.96 11.82 -3.02
N ASP A 305 25.93 12.31 -3.77
CA ASP A 305 25.77 13.44 -4.69
C ASP A 305 25.41 13.01 -6.13
N GLU A 306 25.15 14.00 -6.98
CA GLU A 306 24.81 13.77 -8.39
C GLU A 306 25.96 13.11 -9.18
N ALA A 307 27.22 13.42 -8.85
CA ALA A 307 28.38 12.85 -9.53
C ALA A 307 28.47 11.33 -9.24
N ALA A 308 28.25 10.92 -8.01
CA ALA A 308 28.20 9.50 -7.62
C ALA A 308 27.06 8.76 -8.32
N LEU A 309 25.86 9.38 -8.42
CA LEU A 309 24.73 8.79 -9.14
C LEU A 309 25.01 8.65 -10.64
N ARG A 310 25.57 9.68 -11.27
CA ARG A 310 25.96 9.63 -12.69
C ARG A 310 27.03 8.56 -12.96
N ALA A 311 28.00 8.41 -12.06
CA ALA A 311 29.00 7.36 -12.17
C ALA A 311 28.37 5.97 -12.07
N LEU A 312 27.42 5.76 -11.13
CA LEU A 312 26.67 4.51 -10.99
C LEU A 312 25.85 4.19 -12.25
N LEU A 313 25.17 5.16 -12.82
CA LEU A 313 24.28 5.00 -13.98
C LEU A 313 25.01 5.06 -15.34
N LYS A 314 26.33 5.34 -15.36
CA LYS A 314 27.08 5.48 -16.60
C LYS A 314 26.86 4.34 -17.60
N PRO A 315 26.87 3.05 -17.22
CA PRO A 315 26.66 1.97 -18.19
C PRO A 315 25.29 2.03 -18.90
N VAL A 316 24.23 2.55 -18.26
CA VAL A 316 22.93 2.75 -18.92
C VAL A 316 22.98 3.92 -19.88
N TYR A 317 23.64 5.02 -19.51
CA TYR A 317 23.83 6.16 -20.40
C TYR A 317 24.67 5.79 -21.65
N ASP A 318 25.59 4.84 -21.51
CA ASP A 318 26.37 4.32 -22.64
C ASP A 318 25.52 3.47 -23.61
N VAL A 319 24.36 2.94 -23.16
CA VAL A 319 23.40 2.25 -24.05
C VAL A 319 22.61 3.24 -24.89
N ALA A 320 21.98 4.22 -24.24
CA ALA A 320 21.20 5.28 -24.90
C ALA A 320 21.10 6.52 -24.02
N ALA A 321 21.08 7.69 -24.65
CA ALA A 321 20.74 8.93 -23.97
C ALA A 321 19.27 8.89 -23.47
N PRO A 322 18.98 9.38 -22.27
CA PRO A 322 17.61 9.44 -21.79
C PRO A 322 16.77 10.44 -22.59
N TYR A 323 15.49 10.11 -22.76
CA TYR A 323 14.49 11.03 -23.32
C TYR A 323 14.18 12.18 -22.34
N TYR A 324 14.10 11.84 -21.04
CA TYR A 324 13.90 12.79 -19.95
C TYR A 324 14.79 12.43 -18.78
N GLU A 325 15.37 13.45 -18.17
CA GLU A 325 16.19 13.30 -16.98
C GLU A 325 15.94 14.46 -16.01
N THR A 326 15.77 14.12 -14.77
CA THR A 326 15.90 15.06 -13.65
C THR A 326 16.58 14.34 -12.50
N MET A 327 17.58 14.99 -11.91
CA MET A 327 18.22 14.57 -10.67
C MET A 327 18.70 15.80 -9.92
N LYS A 328 18.63 15.74 -8.60
CA LYS A 328 19.07 16.84 -7.74
C LYS A 328 19.39 16.35 -6.35
N THR A 329 20.49 16.81 -5.79
CA THR A 329 20.81 16.61 -4.38
C THR A 329 20.03 17.61 -3.53
N LEU A 330 19.18 17.10 -2.63
CA LEU A 330 18.30 17.88 -1.76
C LEU A 330 18.38 17.35 -0.33
N PRO A 331 17.96 18.15 0.68
CA PRO A 331 17.61 17.62 1.99
C PRO A 331 16.61 16.46 1.85
N TYR A 332 16.77 15.41 2.66
CA TYR A 332 15.99 14.16 2.52
C TYR A 332 14.50 14.40 2.28
N TRP A 333 13.85 15.21 3.13
CA TRP A 333 12.41 15.41 3.04
C TRP A 333 11.96 16.23 1.82
N ASP A 334 12.84 17.10 1.29
CA ASP A 334 12.58 17.80 0.03
C ASP A 334 12.68 16.84 -1.17
N ALA A 335 13.61 15.89 -1.10
CA ALA A 335 13.69 14.80 -2.08
C ALA A 335 12.46 13.87 -1.99
N GLN A 336 11.97 13.55 -0.77
CA GLN A 336 10.76 12.73 -0.63
C GLN A 336 9.51 13.42 -1.21
N GLU A 337 9.40 14.75 -1.16
CA GLU A 337 8.33 15.49 -1.85
C GLU A 337 8.37 15.28 -3.37
N GLN A 338 9.57 15.25 -3.97
CA GLN A 338 9.73 14.97 -5.41
C GLN A 338 9.42 13.51 -5.76
N LEU A 339 9.60 12.60 -4.81
CA LEU A 339 9.34 11.17 -4.95
C LEU A 339 7.90 10.77 -4.61
N SER A 340 7.12 11.68 -4.03
CA SER A 340 5.72 11.43 -3.64
C SER A 340 4.83 11.14 -4.85
N GLU A 341 3.86 10.26 -4.66
CA GLU A 341 2.76 10.02 -5.59
C GLU A 341 1.52 10.81 -5.21
N ASN A 342 0.62 10.97 -6.18
CA ASN A 342 -0.73 11.44 -5.93
C ASN A 342 -1.49 10.43 -5.04
N ASP A 343 -2.30 10.94 -4.14
CA ASP A 343 -3.08 10.16 -3.18
C ASP A 343 -4.58 10.06 -3.59
N ASP A 344 -4.93 10.48 -4.80
CA ASP A 344 -6.31 10.44 -5.29
C ASP A 344 -6.79 8.98 -5.39
N PRO A 345 -8.06 8.72 -5.03
CA PRO A 345 -8.65 7.39 -5.22
C PRO A 345 -8.67 6.97 -6.69
N GLU A 346 -8.35 5.70 -6.94
CA GLU A 346 -8.16 5.16 -8.29
C GLU A 346 -8.89 3.82 -8.49
N TYR A 347 -9.23 3.55 -9.76
CA TYR A 347 -9.57 2.22 -10.19
C TYR A 347 -8.29 1.48 -10.56
N VAL A 348 -7.84 0.58 -9.69
CA VAL A 348 -6.56 -0.10 -9.83
C VAL A 348 -6.65 -1.58 -9.47
N HIS A 349 -5.88 -2.39 -10.19
CA HIS A 349 -5.53 -3.75 -9.83
C HIS A 349 -4.01 -3.91 -9.89
N GLU A 350 -3.41 -4.29 -8.76
CA GLU A 350 -1.99 -4.59 -8.69
C GLU A 350 -1.77 -6.05 -8.30
N ARG A 351 -0.93 -6.78 -9.08
CA ARG A 351 -0.55 -8.16 -8.82
C ARG A 351 0.95 -8.28 -8.66
N THR A 352 1.40 -8.81 -7.53
CA THR A 352 2.83 -8.87 -7.18
C THR A 352 3.42 -10.25 -7.31
N ARG A 353 4.75 -10.29 -7.49
CA ARG A 353 5.58 -11.49 -7.32
C ARG A 353 6.91 -11.10 -6.65
N ILE A 354 7.39 -11.99 -5.78
CA ILE A 354 8.73 -11.89 -5.22
C ILE A 354 9.69 -12.61 -6.17
N ALA A 355 10.79 -11.95 -6.53
CA ALA A 355 11.89 -12.59 -7.22
C ALA A 355 13.13 -12.64 -6.31
N PHE A 356 13.85 -13.75 -6.33
CA PHE A 356 15.04 -13.97 -5.52
C PHE A 356 16.35 -13.75 -6.29
N ASP A 357 16.24 -13.49 -7.59
CA ASP A 357 17.35 -13.20 -8.48
C ASP A 357 16.91 -12.20 -9.57
N LYS A 358 17.82 -11.81 -10.45
CA LYS A 358 17.54 -11.03 -11.66
C LYS A 358 16.53 -11.74 -12.55
N ILE A 359 15.72 -10.96 -13.24
CA ILE A 359 14.86 -11.50 -14.30
C ILE A 359 15.76 -11.97 -15.45
N SER A 360 15.61 -13.24 -15.82
CA SER A 360 16.37 -13.82 -16.93
C SER A 360 16.01 -13.19 -18.28
N PRO A 361 16.84 -13.34 -19.33
CA PRO A 361 16.49 -12.85 -20.69
C PRO A 361 15.13 -13.37 -21.18
N ALA A 362 14.79 -14.63 -20.93
CA ALA A 362 13.48 -15.18 -21.29
C ALA A 362 12.33 -14.55 -20.49
N GLY A 363 12.57 -14.23 -19.21
CA GLY A 363 11.61 -13.48 -18.38
C GLY A 363 11.42 -12.06 -18.89
N ARG A 364 12.51 -11.35 -19.24
CA ARG A 364 12.45 -10.03 -19.89
C ARG A 364 11.63 -10.09 -21.18
N ASP A 365 11.93 -11.03 -22.06
CA ASP A 365 11.22 -11.17 -23.35
C ASP A 365 9.71 -11.44 -23.12
N THR A 366 9.36 -12.20 -22.08
CA THR A 366 7.98 -12.40 -21.65
C THR A 366 7.33 -11.09 -21.19
N ILE A 367 8.01 -10.28 -20.36
CA ILE A 367 7.52 -8.98 -19.93
C ILE A 367 7.26 -8.08 -21.13
N PHE A 368 8.24 -7.92 -22.02
CA PHE A 368 8.11 -7.07 -23.20
C PHE A 368 7.01 -7.55 -24.16
N LYS A 369 6.83 -8.87 -24.33
CA LYS A 369 5.74 -9.44 -25.09
C LYS A 369 4.38 -8.99 -24.54
N TYR A 370 4.12 -9.24 -23.27
CA TYR A 370 2.84 -8.89 -22.65
C TYR A 370 2.58 -7.39 -22.66
N MET A 371 3.59 -6.57 -22.41
CA MET A 371 3.46 -5.11 -22.46
C MET A 371 3.12 -4.60 -23.87
N ARG A 372 3.65 -5.23 -24.93
CA ARG A 372 3.27 -4.91 -26.32
C ARG A 372 1.87 -5.40 -26.71
N GLU A 373 1.42 -6.48 -26.09
CA GLU A 373 0.12 -7.11 -26.33
C GLU A 373 -0.98 -6.60 -25.39
N TRP A 374 -0.70 -5.56 -24.60
CA TRP A 374 -1.67 -4.97 -23.69
C TRP A 374 -2.92 -4.47 -24.43
N PRO A 375 -4.17 -4.86 -24.02
CA PRO A 375 -5.38 -4.46 -24.72
C PRO A 375 -5.69 -2.97 -24.68
N GLY A 376 -5.21 -2.27 -23.64
CA GLY A 376 -5.32 -0.82 -23.50
C GLY A 376 -6.47 -0.38 -22.59
N THR A 377 -6.19 0.67 -21.83
CA THR A 377 -7.17 1.51 -21.11
C THR A 377 -6.89 2.97 -21.45
N SER A 378 -7.63 3.91 -20.88
CA SER A 378 -7.35 5.34 -20.99
C SER A 378 -6.23 5.84 -20.08
N LEU A 379 -5.61 4.94 -19.30
CA LEU A 379 -4.44 5.19 -18.48
C LEU A 379 -3.28 4.32 -18.93
N ASP A 380 -2.10 4.56 -18.41
CA ASP A 380 -0.94 3.73 -18.68
C ASP A 380 -0.98 2.45 -17.84
N VAL A 381 -0.38 1.38 -18.35
CA VAL A 381 -0.12 0.16 -17.60
C VAL A 381 1.36 0.05 -17.32
N MET A 382 1.76 -0.56 -16.19
CA MET A 382 3.17 -0.74 -15.90
C MET A 382 3.49 -2.13 -15.34
N TRP A 383 4.60 -2.71 -15.79
CA TRP A 383 5.35 -3.70 -15.05
C TRP A 383 6.46 -2.98 -14.30
N LYS A 384 6.56 -3.19 -13.00
CA LYS A 384 7.52 -2.48 -12.16
C LYS A 384 8.19 -3.42 -11.16
N TYR A 385 9.33 -3.01 -10.62
CA TYR A 385 9.89 -3.63 -9.43
C TYR A 385 10.50 -2.62 -8.46
N PHE A 386 10.43 -2.98 -7.18
CA PHE A 386 11.16 -2.32 -6.10
C PHE A 386 12.37 -3.18 -5.76
N LEU A 387 13.57 -2.59 -5.85
CA LEU A 387 14.82 -3.29 -5.56
C LEU A 387 14.92 -3.56 -4.06
N MET A 388 15.09 -4.83 -3.69
CA MET A 388 15.31 -5.28 -2.32
C MET A 388 16.79 -5.53 -2.02
N GLY A 389 17.10 -6.32 -1.01
CA GLY A 389 18.47 -6.63 -0.60
C GLY A 389 19.03 -5.62 0.41
N GLY A 390 20.36 -5.44 0.43
CA GLY A 390 21.01 -4.59 1.43
C GLY A 390 20.69 -5.04 2.85
N ARG A 391 20.41 -4.12 3.77
CA ARG A 391 20.15 -4.39 5.19
C ARG A 391 18.90 -5.22 5.47
N ILE A 392 17.99 -5.39 4.52
CA ILE A 392 16.85 -6.29 4.66
C ILE A 392 17.33 -7.73 4.93
N LYS A 393 18.47 -8.13 4.33
CA LYS A 393 19.09 -9.45 4.48
C LYS A 393 19.81 -9.63 5.81
N ASP A 394 20.12 -8.55 6.54
CA ASP A 394 20.78 -8.62 7.84
C ASP A 394 19.84 -9.17 8.92
N VAL A 395 18.52 -9.10 8.68
CA VAL A 395 17.49 -9.65 9.58
C VAL A 395 17.22 -11.10 9.18
N PRO A 396 17.41 -12.08 10.09
CA PRO A 396 17.10 -13.50 9.80
C PRO A 396 15.65 -13.69 9.36
N ASN A 397 15.41 -14.65 8.45
CA ASN A 397 14.06 -14.91 7.92
C ASN A 397 13.01 -15.18 9.00
N ASP A 398 13.41 -15.83 10.09
CA ASP A 398 12.53 -16.24 11.20
C ASP A 398 12.43 -15.21 12.32
N ALA A 399 13.17 -14.10 12.24
CA ALA A 399 13.14 -13.02 13.27
C ALA A 399 11.87 -12.18 13.26
N THR A 400 11.11 -12.21 12.17
CA THR A 400 9.82 -11.52 12.00
C THR A 400 8.88 -12.36 11.13
N ALA A 401 7.62 -12.03 11.09
CA ALA A 401 6.65 -12.71 10.23
C ALA A 401 6.84 -12.42 8.73
N PHE A 402 7.64 -11.43 8.33
CA PHE A 402 7.99 -11.19 6.93
C PHE A 402 8.97 -12.26 6.42
N PRO A 403 8.55 -13.16 5.50
CA PRO A 403 9.31 -14.38 5.21
C PRO A 403 10.31 -14.24 4.05
N PHE A 404 10.43 -13.06 3.40
CA PHE A 404 11.16 -12.92 2.13
C PHE A 404 12.40 -12.03 2.27
N ARG A 405 13.20 -12.22 3.34
CA ARG A 405 14.39 -11.40 3.63
C ARG A 405 15.45 -11.47 2.54
N ASN A 406 15.56 -12.62 1.86
CA ASN A 406 16.50 -12.84 0.77
C ASN A 406 15.98 -12.41 -0.61
N ALA A 407 14.78 -11.81 -0.67
CA ALA A 407 14.26 -11.32 -1.94
C ALA A 407 15.22 -10.32 -2.59
N ALA A 408 15.33 -10.41 -3.91
CA ALA A 408 16.08 -9.47 -4.72
C ALA A 408 15.21 -8.29 -5.18
N MET A 409 13.92 -8.57 -5.43
CA MET A 409 12.93 -7.55 -5.81
C MET A 409 11.51 -7.98 -5.47
N ILE A 410 10.66 -6.99 -5.29
CA ILE A 410 9.20 -7.11 -5.38
C ILE A 410 8.81 -6.58 -6.75
N SER A 411 8.37 -7.47 -7.66
CA SER A 411 7.82 -7.05 -8.95
C SER A 411 6.31 -6.99 -8.90
N SER A 412 5.70 -6.12 -9.71
CA SER A 412 4.26 -6.04 -9.85
C SER A 412 3.84 -5.64 -11.26
N ILE A 413 2.60 -5.98 -11.59
CA ILE A 413 1.88 -5.49 -12.75
C ILE A 413 0.76 -4.61 -12.21
N ASP A 414 0.73 -3.36 -12.65
CA ASP A 414 -0.18 -2.32 -12.17
C ASP A 414 -1.10 -1.90 -13.32
N LEU A 415 -2.36 -2.27 -13.22
CA LEU A 415 -3.40 -1.97 -14.20
C LEU A 415 -4.33 -0.91 -13.61
N GLU A 416 -4.35 0.25 -14.24
CA GLU A 416 -5.23 1.35 -13.90
C GLU A 416 -6.26 1.57 -15.02
N TRP A 417 -7.46 2.05 -14.66
CA TRP A 417 -8.50 2.36 -15.62
C TRP A 417 -9.41 3.48 -15.10
N LYS A 418 -10.24 3.99 -15.99
CA LYS A 418 -11.30 4.96 -15.67
C LYS A 418 -12.68 4.37 -15.92
N PRO A 419 -13.77 4.96 -15.42
CA PRO A 419 -15.13 4.45 -15.66
C PRO A 419 -15.48 4.21 -17.13
N GLN A 420 -14.94 5.02 -18.07
CA GLN A 420 -15.16 4.82 -19.49
C GLN A 420 -14.52 3.57 -20.09
N ASP A 421 -13.56 2.95 -19.40
CA ASP A 421 -12.84 1.75 -19.86
C ASP A 421 -13.59 0.45 -19.54
N GLN A 422 -14.82 0.51 -19.01
CA GLN A 422 -15.60 -0.67 -18.59
C GLN A 422 -15.79 -1.69 -19.72
N THR A 423 -15.89 -1.25 -20.98
CA THR A 423 -16.07 -2.13 -22.14
C THR A 423 -14.85 -3.01 -22.44
N VAL A 424 -13.66 -2.54 -22.08
CA VAL A 424 -12.36 -3.24 -22.28
C VAL A 424 -11.81 -3.85 -20.99
N LEU A 425 -12.45 -3.62 -19.85
CA LEU A 425 -11.94 -4.04 -18.55
C LEU A 425 -11.82 -5.56 -18.42
N SER A 426 -12.79 -6.32 -18.93
CA SER A 426 -12.77 -7.79 -18.89
C SER A 426 -11.55 -8.37 -19.61
N GLU A 427 -11.21 -7.83 -20.78
CA GLU A 427 -10.05 -8.24 -21.57
C GLU A 427 -8.74 -7.85 -20.86
N ASN A 428 -8.67 -6.64 -20.30
CA ASN A 428 -7.53 -6.18 -19.53
C ASN A 428 -7.28 -7.02 -18.27
N LEU A 429 -8.34 -7.43 -17.56
CA LEU A 429 -8.22 -8.31 -16.40
C LEU A 429 -7.75 -9.72 -16.79
N ALA A 430 -8.22 -10.25 -17.93
CA ALA A 430 -7.75 -11.54 -18.45
C ALA A 430 -6.27 -11.46 -18.87
N TRP A 431 -5.86 -10.38 -19.52
CA TRP A 431 -4.47 -10.09 -19.84
C TRP A 431 -3.59 -9.99 -18.59
N LEU A 432 -4.04 -9.27 -17.55
CA LEU A 432 -3.35 -9.13 -16.27
C LEU A 432 -3.11 -10.50 -15.61
N ASP A 433 -4.13 -11.37 -15.61
CA ASP A 433 -4.01 -12.73 -15.07
C ASP A 433 -3.01 -13.57 -15.87
N ALA A 434 -3.13 -13.56 -17.19
CA ALA A 434 -2.24 -14.31 -18.07
C ALA A 434 -0.79 -13.84 -17.96
N PHE A 435 -0.57 -12.52 -17.87
CA PHE A 435 0.77 -11.96 -17.66
C PHE A 435 1.35 -12.36 -16.32
N HIS A 436 0.58 -12.19 -15.24
CA HIS A 436 1.02 -12.60 -13.91
C HIS A 436 1.40 -14.09 -13.87
N ASP A 437 0.62 -14.96 -14.49
CA ASP A 437 0.90 -16.40 -14.52
C ASP A 437 2.11 -16.75 -15.39
N ALA A 438 2.29 -16.06 -16.51
CA ALA A 438 3.45 -16.23 -17.40
C ALA A 438 4.78 -15.85 -16.73
N MET A 439 4.76 -14.98 -15.71
CA MET A 439 5.95 -14.60 -14.96
C MET A 439 6.38 -15.63 -13.91
N GLN A 440 5.54 -16.63 -13.60
CA GLN A 440 5.85 -17.61 -12.54
C GLN A 440 7.17 -18.37 -12.75
N PRO A 441 7.57 -18.80 -13.95
CA PRO A 441 8.84 -19.50 -14.17
C PRO A 441 10.08 -18.63 -13.95
N TYR A 442 9.93 -17.30 -13.97
CA TYR A 442 11.04 -16.33 -13.90
C TYR A 442 11.11 -15.58 -12.56
N THR A 443 10.16 -15.85 -11.67
CA THR A 443 10.04 -15.26 -10.34
C THR A 443 9.77 -16.35 -9.31
N SER A 444 8.91 -16.11 -8.34
CA SER A 444 8.40 -17.13 -7.42
C SER A 444 6.88 -17.12 -7.36
N ARG A 445 6.28 -18.04 -6.60
CA ARG A 445 4.86 -18.00 -6.27
C ARG A 445 4.52 -17.01 -5.15
N ASN A 446 5.54 -16.46 -4.50
CA ASN A 446 5.37 -15.57 -3.37
C ASN A 446 4.94 -14.17 -3.82
N CYS A 447 4.13 -13.53 -2.99
CA CYS A 447 3.58 -12.21 -3.23
C CYS A 447 3.81 -11.30 -2.02
N PHE A 448 3.72 -9.97 -2.21
CA PHE A 448 3.89 -8.99 -1.15
C PHE A 448 2.55 -8.63 -0.51
N ILE A 449 2.42 -8.82 0.80
CA ILE A 449 1.14 -8.68 1.52
C ILE A 449 0.61 -7.23 1.56
N ASN A 450 1.47 -6.20 1.52
CA ASN A 450 1.01 -4.81 1.48
C ASN A 450 0.38 -4.42 0.14
N PHE A 451 0.65 -5.18 -0.93
CA PHE A 451 -0.01 -5.06 -2.23
C PHE A 451 -0.94 -6.27 -2.42
N VAL A 452 -1.88 -6.40 -1.47
CA VAL A 452 -2.78 -7.55 -1.39
C VAL A 452 -3.69 -7.62 -2.62
N ASP A 453 -3.78 -8.83 -3.21
CA ASP A 453 -4.53 -9.10 -4.43
C ASP A 453 -5.71 -10.04 -4.16
N ARG A 454 -6.95 -9.63 -4.50
CA ARG A 454 -8.15 -10.49 -4.39
C ARG A 454 -8.11 -11.70 -5.32
N ARG A 455 -7.42 -11.61 -6.43
CA ARG A 455 -7.31 -12.67 -7.46
C ARG A 455 -6.28 -13.74 -7.09
N GLN A 456 -5.45 -13.51 -6.06
CA GLN A 456 -4.47 -14.50 -5.58
C GLN A 456 -5.17 -15.69 -4.91
N THR A 457 -5.14 -16.87 -5.55
CA THR A 457 -5.84 -18.08 -5.05
C THR A 457 -5.08 -18.77 -3.91
N ASN A 458 -3.77 -18.92 -4.02
CA ASN A 458 -2.90 -19.56 -3.02
C ASN A 458 -2.32 -18.55 -2.03
N HIS A 459 -3.15 -17.62 -1.54
CA HIS A 459 -2.69 -16.47 -0.78
C HIS A 459 -1.94 -16.84 0.52
N LEU A 460 -2.36 -17.90 1.21
CA LEU A 460 -1.71 -18.31 2.47
C LEU A 460 -0.24 -18.70 2.26
N GLU A 461 0.04 -19.53 1.25
CA GLU A 461 1.40 -19.90 0.87
C GLU A 461 2.15 -18.69 0.28
N ALA A 462 1.48 -17.93 -0.61
CA ALA A 462 2.10 -16.82 -1.33
C ALA A 462 2.53 -15.66 -0.42
N TYR A 463 1.77 -15.33 0.62
CA TYR A 463 2.08 -14.23 1.54
C TYR A 463 2.91 -14.65 2.73
N TYR A 464 2.68 -15.85 3.27
CA TYR A 464 3.23 -16.26 4.58
C TYR A 464 4.30 -17.35 4.47
N GLY A 465 4.32 -18.12 3.38
CA GLY A 465 5.32 -19.17 3.14
C GLY A 465 5.51 -20.09 4.35
N PRO A 466 6.75 -20.28 4.81
CA PRO A 466 7.07 -21.19 5.93
C PRO A 466 6.54 -20.70 7.29
N HIS A 467 6.08 -19.45 7.40
CA HIS A 467 5.62 -18.86 8.66
C HIS A 467 4.14 -19.11 8.96
N LEU A 468 3.38 -19.66 8.00
CA LEU A 468 1.92 -19.80 8.10
C LEU A 468 1.47 -20.53 9.36
N GLU A 469 2.07 -21.68 9.70
CA GLU A 469 1.61 -22.46 10.87
C GLU A 469 1.91 -21.77 12.19
N ARG A 470 3.04 -21.06 12.30
CA ARG A 470 3.33 -20.23 13.48
C ARG A 470 2.34 -19.07 13.61
N LEU A 471 2.00 -18.42 12.50
CA LEU A 471 0.98 -17.36 12.47
C LEU A 471 -0.42 -17.88 12.85
N ARG A 472 -0.80 -19.07 12.39
CA ARG A 472 -2.06 -19.72 12.78
C ARG A 472 -2.09 -20.04 14.27
N ALA A 473 -0.98 -20.45 14.86
CA ALA A 473 -0.91 -20.68 16.32
C ALA A 473 -1.18 -19.38 17.10
N VAL A 474 -0.58 -18.25 16.68
CA VAL A 474 -0.86 -16.93 17.27
C VAL A 474 -2.32 -16.52 17.04
N LYS A 475 -2.88 -16.76 15.85
CA LYS A 475 -4.30 -16.47 15.54
C LYS A 475 -5.24 -17.23 16.45
N ARG A 476 -5.05 -18.53 16.64
CA ARG A 476 -5.85 -19.35 17.57
C ARG A 476 -5.81 -18.84 19.01
N GLN A 477 -4.69 -18.31 19.44
CA GLN A 477 -4.53 -17.75 20.78
C GLN A 477 -5.27 -16.42 20.96
N LEU A 478 -5.15 -15.51 19.99
CA LEU A 478 -5.62 -14.12 20.13
C LEU A 478 -7.05 -13.90 19.62
N ASP A 479 -7.45 -14.67 18.63
CA ASP A 479 -8.74 -14.51 17.96
C ASP A 479 -9.34 -15.87 17.55
N PRO A 480 -9.64 -16.74 18.53
CA PRO A 480 -10.17 -18.09 18.26
C PRO A 480 -11.54 -18.07 17.57
N ASP A 481 -12.31 -16.99 17.75
CA ASP A 481 -13.64 -16.80 17.14
C ASP A 481 -13.55 -16.17 15.74
N ASN A 482 -12.34 -15.90 15.25
CA ASN A 482 -12.07 -15.29 13.93
C ASN A 482 -12.84 -13.97 13.70
N VAL A 483 -12.84 -13.10 14.70
CA VAL A 483 -13.49 -11.78 14.67
C VAL A 483 -12.81 -10.86 13.65
N PHE A 484 -11.46 -10.89 13.62
CA PHE A 484 -10.65 -10.13 12.67
C PHE A 484 -10.36 -10.98 11.44
N ASN A 485 -11.21 -10.86 10.43
CA ASN A 485 -11.09 -11.65 9.23
C ASN A 485 -11.34 -10.82 7.96
N ASN A 486 -10.75 -11.29 6.89
CA ASN A 486 -11.03 -10.88 5.51
C ASN A 486 -10.70 -12.08 4.59
N PRO A 487 -11.08 -12.06 3.30
CA PRO A 487 -10.85 -13.21 2.42
C PRO A 487 -9.41 -13.68 2.25
N LYS A 488 -8.43 -12.88 2.69
CA LYS A 488 -6.99 -13.20 2.61
C LYS A 488 -6.31 -13.23 3.98
N SER A 489 -7.08 -13.14 5.07
CA SER A 489 -6.53 -13.23 6.44
C SER A 489 -6.03 -14.63 6.78
N ILE A 490 -5.23 -14.70 7.83
CA ILE A 490 -4.74 -15.93 8.43
C ILE A 490 -5.93 -16.64 9.10
N PRO A 491 -6.24 -17.89 8.74
CA PRO A 491 -7.32 -18.64 9.36
C PRO A 491 -6.91 -19.16 10.75
N VAL A 492 -7.88 -19.47 11.57
CA VAL A 492 -7.74 -20.11 12.90
C VAL A 492 -7.20 -21.54 12.78
#